data_21b36cd744c4d0830fcd39bde13f9329
#
_entry.id   21b36cd744c4d0830fcd39bde13f9329
#
_cell.length_a   1.000
_cell.length_b   1.000
_cell.length_c   1.000
_cell.angle_alpha   90.00
_cell.angle_beta   90.00
_cell.angle_gamma   90.00
#
_symmetry.space_group_name_H-M   'P 1'
#
loop_
_entity.id
_entity.type
_entity.pdbx_description
1 polymer ?
#
loop_
_entity_poly.entity_id
_entity_poly.type
_entity_poly.pdbx_seq_one_letter_code
_entity_poly.pdbx_strand_id
1 'polypeptide(L)'
;MIANKKSLLALSVASALTLSGCFSDDDNNTTTPPPEPTDPVVVAPDAPNALSLVVNGSVVDKNSTNVVPATIAFLENGEASENIVNTKGEVTATVETGDAGNFVFTVKEGAELSQVTAVVTANGYFSKSFNIDLTTEEDVAEVAVQLALVSKNTDSTVEEVVETEVEGGVVDAAITATAAKGKAGANVVIPAGVVLRDANGEAITGTKVSLNVGSADPTSSAAGAVLPEGLNADSAATLAAPVGVANVTMTDENGVKIKKFSNPISISISIPKDTVLASEGRAVETGDVLGLSSHNEDTGVWTKETNNEVTVGALNEAGTAYKASFMTDHLTFFTATDEVAVCNNDVSVNITGDVPAGGLFVDVQSSDINATKFIASGATSKVIYTAENAGKNNVSADATARIVLRDAEGTVWFDTENEVAVCGEAVAATLEAPAVEYTTASFDLTGVCSNDESVSVPVQNSVITYRRADKATYLAANAEGTYSLNNLVVGETYTVSIDPLSLEVAEGQATSFTFEAGAEVADQELKMACETVTGS
;
A
#
# COMPACT_ATOMS: atom_id res chain seq x y z
N MET A 1 -40.00 3.17 -21.82
CA MET A 1 -40.93 2.02 -22.01
C MET A 1 -40.17 0.89 -22.64
N ILE A 2 -39.97 -0.13 -21.93
CA ILE A 2 -39.98 -1.57 -22.14
C ILE A 2 -39.06 -2.20 -21.09
N ALA A 3 -39.73 -2.78 -20.10
CA ALA A 3 -39.10 -3.59 -19.06
C ALA A 3 -38.87 -5.00 -19.61
N ASN A 4 -37.71 -5.57 -19.35
CA ASN A 4 -37.53 -7.02 -19.49
C ASN A 4 -37.14 -7.62 -18.14
N LYS A 5 -38.11 -8.28 -17.54
CA LYS A 5 -37.94 -9.16 -16.37
C LYS A 5 -37.30 -10.45 -16.86
N LYS A 6 -36.16 -10.82 -16.32
CA LYS A 6 -35.65 -12.20 -16.39
C LYS A 6 -36.00 -12.92 -15.09
N SER A 7 -36.83 -13.92 -15.24
CA SER A 7 -37.30 -14.81 -14.17
C SER A 7 -36.21 -15.80 -13.76
N LEU A 8 -35.85 -15.80 -12.47
CA LEU A 8 -35.11 -16.90 -11.84
C LEU A 8 -36.04 -18.12 -11.70
N LEU A 9 -35.68 -19.23 -12.30
CA LEU A 9 -36.27 -20.56 -12.02
C LEU A 9 -35.44 -21.22 -10.90
N ALA A 10 -35.96 -21.21 -9.70
CA ALA A 10 -35.47 -22.04 -8.62
C ALA A 10 -36.05 -23.46 -8.81
N LEU A 11 -35.19 -24.44 -9.04
CA LEU A 11 -35.55 -25.85 -9.10
C LEU A 11 -35.36 -26.48 -7.71
N SER A 12 -36.43 -26.52 -6.91
CA SER A 12 -36.47 -27.27 -5.65
C SER A 12 -36.77 -28.73 -5.94
N VAL A 13 -35.81 -29.63 -5.69
CA VAL A 13 -36.06 -31.07 -5.68
C VAL A 13 -36.53 -31.46 -4.28
N ALA A 14 -37.82 -31.67 -4.14
CA ALA A 14 -38.41 -32.29 -2.96
C ALA A 14 -38.40 -33.81 -3.13
N SER A 15 -37.53 -34.50 -2.38
CA SER A 15 -37.59 -35.95 -2.23
C SER A 15 -38.72 -36.34 -1.26
N ALA A 16 -39.80 -36.86 -1.79
CA ALA A 16 -40.90 -37.41 -1.02
C ALA A 16 -40.53 -38.79 -0.49
N LEU A 17 -40.38 -38.92 0.81
CA LEU A 17 -40.36 -40.19 1.52
C LEU A 17 -41.83 -40.71 1.64
N THR A 18 -42.16 -41.75 0.90
CA THR A 18 -43.42 -42.48 1.06
C THR A 18 -43.28 -43.47 2.21
N LEU A 19 -43.88 -43.13 3.34
CA LEU A 19 -44.18 -44.13 4.39
C LEU A 19 -45.44 -44.94 3.98
N SER A 20 -45.21 -46.18 3.62
CA SER A 20 -46.32 -47.18 3.57
C SER A 20 -46.31 -47.96 4.88
N GLY A 21 -47.15 -47.56 5.81
CA GLY A 21 -47.45 -48.35 6.99
C GLY A 21 -48.53 -49.37 6.69
N CYS A 22 -48.21 -50.65 6.80
CA CYS A 22 -49.22 -51.71 6.99
C CYS A 22 -49.25 -52.08 8.47
N PHE A 23 -50.38 -51.81 9.12
CA PHE A 23 -50.68 -52.40 10.41
C PHE A 23 -51.13 -53.88 10.18
N SER A 24 -50.45 -54.80 10.84
CA SER A 24 -51.03 -56.10 11.23
C SER A 24 -50.48 -56.46 12.60
N ASP A 25 -51.39 -56.58 13.55
CA ASP A 25 -51.14 -57.14 14.86
C ASP A 25 -50.70 -58.58 14.71
N ASP A 26 -49.53 -58.91 15.27
CA ASP A 26 -49.25 -60.22 15.83
C ASP A 26 -48.07 -60.13 16.82
N ASP A 27 -48.37 -60.57 18.05
CA ASP A 27 -47.40 -60.65 19.16
C ASP A 27 -46.23 -61.58 18.79
N ASN A 28 -45.08 -61.05 18.56
CA ASN A 28 -43.80 -61.75 18.74
C ASN A 28 -42.74 -60.83 19.20
N ASN A 29 -42.24 -61.01 20.42
CA ASN A 29 -41.15 -60.40 21.08
C ASN A 29 -39.84 -60.65 20.31
N THR A 30 -39.58 -59.88 19.27
CA THR A 30 -38.30 -59.80 18.58
C THR A 30 -37.62 -58.55 19.06
N THR A 31 -36.65 -58.67 19.97
CA THR A 31 -35.66 -57.67 20.27
C THR A 31 -34.98 -57.26 18.96
N THR A 32 -35.29 -56.04 18.47
CA THR A 32 -34.54 -55.40 17.37
C THR A 32 -33.10 -55.34 17.82
N PRO A 33 -32.14 -55.87 17.06
CA PRO A 33 -30.74 -55.67 17.41
C PRO A 33 -30.46 -54.15 17.50
N PRO A 34 -29.65 -53.70 18.44
CA PRO A 34 -29.21 -52.30 18.43
C PRO A 34 -28.63 -52.00 17.04
N PRO A 35 -28.85 -50.77 16.48
CA PRO A 35 -28.24 -50.40 15.21
C PRO A 35 -26.74 -50.66 15.31
N GLU A 36 -26.19 -51.34 14.32
CA GLU A 36 -24.74 -51.53 14.23
C GLU A 36 -24.09 -50.14 14.23
N PRO A 37 -23.04 -49.95 15.01
CA PRO A 37 -22.30 -48.67 14.96
C PRO A 37 -21.86 -48.45 13.51
N THR A 38 -22.33 -47.39 12.90
CA THR A 38 -21.88 -46.99 11.58
C THR A 38 -20.40 -46.61 11.69
N ASP A 39 -19.57 -47.14 10.81
CA ASP A 39 -18.13 -46.78 10.77
C ASP A 39 -17.99 -45.27 10.64
N PRO A 40 -17.02 -44.68 11.34
CA PRO A 40 -16.74 -43.25 11.24
C PRO A 40 -16.43 -42.87 9.79
N VAL A 41 -17.10 -41.82 9.31
CA VAL A 41 -16.93 -41.30 7.93
C VAL A 41 -16.16 -39.99 7.98
N VAL A 42 -15.11 -39.88 7.17
CA VAL A 42 -14.38 -38.62 6.98
C VAL A 42 -15.17 -37.72 6.04
N VAL A 43 -15.36 -36.46 6.43
CA VAL A 43 -16.11 -35.46 5.65
C VAL A 43 -15.16 -34.32 5.30
N ALA A 44 -15.11 -33.99 4.01
CA ALA A 44 -14.38 -32.81 3.54
C ALA A 44 -15.05 -31.53 4.04
N PRO A 45 -14.29 -30.47 4.36
CA PRO A 45 -14.86 -29.15 4.60
C PRO A 45 -15.52 -28.59 3.34
N ASP A 46 -16.47 -27.67 3.53
CA ASP A 46 -17.09 -26.95 2.43
C ASP A 46 -16.06 -26.12 1.64
N ALA A 47 -16.29 -25.97 0.34
CA ALA A 47 -15.45 -25.13 -0.50
C ALA A 47 -15.50 -23.67 -0.04
N PRO A 48 -14.36 -23.00 0.17
CA PRO A 48 -14.37 -21.57 0.43
C PRO A 48 -14.89 -20.81 -0.80
N ASN A 49 -15.63 -19.74 -0.58
CA ASN A 49 -16.04 -18.85 -1.65
C ASN A 49 -14.80 -18.21 -2.28
N ALA A 50 -14.81 -18.02 -3.60
CA ALA A 50 -13.82 -17.19 -4.26
C ALA A 50 -13.91 -15.76 -3.71
N LEU A 51 -12.75 -15.12 -3.48
CA LEU A 51 -12.71 -13.73 -3.04
C LEU A 51 -13.19 -12.82 -4.18
N SER A 52 -14.03 -11.85 -3.86
CA SER A 52 -14.53 -10.87 -4.84
C SER A 52 -13.43 -9.89 -5.29
N LEU A 53 -12.43 -9.69 -4.44
CA LEU A 53 -11.26 -8.85 -4.69
C LEU A 53 -10.07 -9.43 -3.92
N VAL A 54 -8.92 -9.54 -4.58
CA VAL A 54 -7.63 -9.82 -3.94
C VAL A 54 -6.71 -8.65 -4.18
N VAL A 55 -6.27 -7.97 -3.11
CA VAL A 55 -5.22 -6.97 -3.19
C VAL A 55 -3.91 -7.63 -2.82
N ASN A 56 -3.03 -7.77 -3.81
CA ASN A 56 -1.67 -8.28 -3.62
C ASN A 56 -0.68 -7.12 -3.69
N GLY A 57 0.07 -6.91 -2.64
CA GLY A 57 0.96 -5.77 -2.54
C GLY A 57 2.35 -6.09 -1.99
N SER A 58 3.28 -5.19 -2.28
CA SER A 58 4.62 -5.21 -1.71
C SER A 58 5.04 -3.81 -1.29
N VAL A 59 5.72 -3.71 -0.13
CA VAL A 59 6.44 -2.50 0.26
C VAL A 59 7.84 -2.60 -0.30
N VAL A 60 8.28 -1.59 -1.04
CA VAL A 60 9.56 -1.60 -1.75
C VAL A 60 10.38 -0.33 -1.49
N ASP A 61 11.69 -0.44 -1.57
CA ASP A 61 12.57 0.72 -1.63
C ASP A 61 12.44 1.41 -3.00
N LYS A 62 12.20 2.72 -2.99
CA LYS A 62 11.96 3.52 -4.19
C LYS A 62 13.06 3.43 -5.25
N ASN A 63 14.31 3.27 -4.82
CA ASN A 63 15.46 3.31 -5.72
C ASN A 63 15.86 1.92 -6.23
N SER A 64 15.84 0.91 -5.35
CA SER A 64 16.29 -0.45 -5.68
C SER A 64 15.16 -1.40 -6.08
N THR A 65 13.90 -1.04 -5.81
CA THR A 65 12.71 -1.89 -5.94
C THR A 65 12.76 -3.19 -5.11
N ASN A 66 13.73 -3.30 -4.21
CA ASN A 66 13.80 -4.43 -3.29
C ASN A 66 12.73 -4.29 -2.21
N VAL A 67 12.21 -5.41 -1.74
CA VAL A 67 11.20 -5.41 -0.67
C VAL A 67 11.77 -4.89 0.64
N VAL A 68 10.90 -4.24 1.41
CA VAL A 68 11.22 -3.62 2.69
C VAL A 68 10.27 -4.16 3.76
N PRO A 69 10.79 -4.75 4.86
CA PRO A 69 9.97 -5.08 6.02
C PRO A 69 9.30 -3.83 6.58
N ALA A 70 7.98 -3.86 6.71
CA ALA A 70 7.20 -2.70 7.10
C ALA A 70 5.96 -3.07 7.92
N THR A 71 5.47 -2.09 8.67
CA THR A 71 4.14 -2.10 9.28
C THR A 71 3.21 -1.24 8.44
N ILE A 72 2.03 -1.77 8.10
CA ILE A 72 0.98 -1.08 7.35
C ILE A 72 -0.24 -0.96 8.24
N ALA A 73 -0.72 0.28 8.46
CA ALA A 73 -2.01 0.53 9.09
C ALA A 73 -3.03 0.95 8.00
N PHE A 74 -4.15 0.23 7.90
CA PHE A 74 -5.22 0.54 6.98
C PHE A 74 -6.27 1.42 7.66
N LEU A 75 -6.57 2.57 7.05
CA LEU A 75 -7.47 3.58 7.60
C LEU A 75 -8.61 3.88 6.64
N GLU A 76 -9.80 4.10 7.20
CA GLU A 76 -10.98 4.64 6.54
C GLU A 76 -11.38 5.94 7.24
N ASN A 77 -11.36 7.06 6.52
CA ASN A 77 -11.70 8.38 7.08
C ASN A 77 -10.89 8.76 8.34
N GLY A 78 -9.65 8.31 8.42
CA GLY A 78 -8.74 8.61 9.53
C GLY A 78 -8.85 7.68 10.75
N GLU A 79 -9.70 6.67 10.70
CA GLU A 79 -9.84 5.64 11.73
C GLU A 79 -9.42 4.27 11.20
N ALA A 80 -9.08 3.34 12.10
CA ALA A 80 -8.70 1.98 11.71
C ALA A 80 -9.82 1.30 10.91
N SER A 81 -9.48 0.69 9.78
CA SER A 81 -10.46 0.05 8.89
C SER A 81 -11.11 -1.16 9.57
N GLU A 82 -12.44 -1.25 9.47
CA GLU A 82 -13.22 -2.42 9.86
C GLU A 82 -13.63 -3.28 8.63
N ASN A 83 -13.31 -2.81 7.43
CA ASN A 83 -13.70 -3.42 6.16
C ASN A 83 -12.53 -4.09 5.42
N ILE A 84 -11.30 -3.85 5.84
CA ILE A 84 -10.14 -4.61 5.36
C ILE A 84 -10.02 -5.90 6.17
N VAL A 85 -10.03 -7.02 5.48
CA VAL A 85 -9.95 -8.36 6.08
C VAL A 85 -8.83 -9.17 5.41
N ASN A 86 -8.29 -10.15 6.15
CA ASN A 86 -7.38 -11.12 5.56
C ASN A 86 -8.16 -12.14 4.69
N THR A 87 -7.48 -13.05 4.06
CA THR A 87 -8.05 -14.11 3.19
C THR A 87 -8.99 -15.06 3.92
N LYS A 88 -8.99 -15.06 5.26
CA LYS A 88 -9.91 -15.85 6.11
C LYS A 88 -11.15 -15.06 6.54
N GLY A 89 -11.26 -13.77 6.14
CA GLY A 89 -12.37 -12.88 6.51
C GLY A 89 -12.24 -12.22 7.88
N GLU A 90 -11.06 -12.28 8.52
CA GLU A 90 -10.81 -11.64 9.80
C GLU A 90 -10.37 -10.18 9.59
N VAL A 91 -10.93 -9.24 10.36
CA VAL A 91 -10.57 -7.81 10.27
C VAL A 91 -9.08 -7.63 10.54
N THR A 92 -8.41 -6.95 9.64
CA THR A 92 -6.97 -6.75 9.66
C THR A 92 -6.64 -5.28 9.40
N ALA A 93 -6.80 -4.43 10.40
CA ALA A 93 -6.47 -3.01 10.31
C ALA A 93 -4.96 -2.73 10.31
N THR A 94 -4.13 -3.69 10.73
CA THR A 94 -2.66 -3.56 10.76
C THR A 94 -2.02 -4.85 10.26
N VAL A 95 -1.02 -4.72 9.38
CA VAL A 95 -0.25 -5.83 8.81
C VAL A 95 1.25 -5.60 9.01
N GLU A 96 1.94 -6.62 9.52
CA GLU A 96 3.40 -6.71 9.50
C GLU A 96 3.81 -7.53 8.29
N THR A 97 4.54 -6.93 7.33
CA THR A 97 4.90 -7.62 6.07
C THR A 97 6.03 -8.64 6.23
N GLY A 98 6.71 -8.64 7.38
CA GLY A 98 7.90 -9.47 7.62
C GLY A 98 9.00 -9.22 6.59
N ASP A 99 10.01 -10.12 6.55
CA ASP A 99 11.16 -10.01 5.65
C ASP A 99 10.78 -10.12 4.16
N ALA A 100 9.60 -10.64 3.86
CA ALA A 100 9.08 -10.76 2.50
C ALA A 100 8.59 -9.42 1.93
N GLY A 101 8.32 -8.42 2.79
CA GLY A 101 7.83 -7.11 2.38
C GLY A 101 6.47 -7.13 1.68
N ASN A 102 5.79 -8.28 1.64
CA ASN A 102 4.52 -8.46 0.94
C ASN A 102 3.31 -8.49 1.89
N PHE A 103 2.15 -8.19 1.33
CA PHE A 103 0.86 -8.28 2.01
C PHE A 103 -0.23 -8.69 1.04
N VAL A 104 -1.24 -9.39 1.57
CA VAL A 104 -2.46 -9.73 0.83
C VAL A 104 -3.64 -9.40 1.73
N PHE A 105 -4.65 -8.76 1.17
CA PHE A 105 -5.91 -8.51 1.84
C PHE A 105 -7.08 -8.54 0.86
N THR A 106 -8.28 -8.56 1.39
CA THR A 106 -9.52 -8.42 0.65
C THR A 106 -10.46 -7.45 1.37
N VAL A 107 -11.54 -7.07 0.71
CA VAL A 107 -12.61 -6.25 1.30
C VAL A 107 -13.68 -7.18 1.89
N LYS A 108 -14.17 -6.84 3.07
CA LYS A 108 -15.23 -7.57 3.75
C LYS A 108 -16.46 -7.72 2.86
N GLU A 109 -17.05 -8.90 2.83
CA GLU A 109 -18.24 -9.18 2.01
C GLU A 109 -19.37 -8.18 2.30
N GLY A 110 -19.89 -7.56 1.25
CA GLY A 110 -20.95 -6.56 1.30
C GLY A 110 -20.52 -5.14 1.69
N ALA A 111 -19.24 -4.89 1.94
CA ALA A 111 -18.73 -3.54 2.11
C ALA A 111 -18.48 -2.87 0.73
N GLU A 112 -18.95 -1.63 0.58
CA GLU A 112 -18.71 -0.80 -0.61
C GLU A 112 -17.53 0.13 -0.33
N LEU A 113 -16.31 -0.34 -0.58
CA LEU A 113 -15.08 0.40 -0.36
C LEU A 113 -14.35 0.59 -1.70
N SER A 114 -14.25 1.83 -2.17
CA SER A 114 -13.55 2.17 -3.42
C SER A 114 -12.08 2.52 -3.21
N GLN A 115 -11.69 2.88 -1.97
CA GLN A 115 -10.34 3.31 -1.63
C GLN A 115 -10.07 3.06 -0.14
N VAL A 116 -8.82 2.75 0.19
CA VAL A 116 -8.33 2.69 1.58
C VAL A 116 -7.01 3.46 1.70
N THR A 117 -6.81 4.15 2.82
CA THR A 117 -5.52 4.78 3.13
C THR A 117 -4.63 3.78 3.86
N ALA A 118 -3.43 3.53 3.33
CA ALA A 118 -2.40 2.71 3.95
C ALA A 118 -1.28 3.60 4.50
N VAL A 119 -1.13 3.66 5.81
CA VAL A 119 0.01 4.32 6.46
C VAL A 119 1.11 3.31 6.65
N VAL A 120 2.23 3.52 5.96
CA VAL A 120 3.35 2.58 5.91
C VAL A 120 4.54 3.13 6.68
N THR A 121 5.05 2.33 7.62
CA THR A 121 6.25 2.66 8.40
C THR A 121 7.29 1.56 8.28
N ALA A 122 8.56 1.94 8.08
CA ALA A 122 9.67 1.01 8.02
C ALA A 122 10.93 1.63 8.63
N ASN A 123 11.78 0.81 9.23
CA ASN A 123 13.02 1.29 9.84
C ASN A 123 13.99 1.85 8.77
N GLY A 124 14.50 3.06 8.98
CA GLY A 124 15.40 3.73 8.05
C GLY A 124 14.72 4.43 6.86
N TYR A 125 13.38 4.41 6.79
CA TYR A 125 12.56 5.03 5.74
C TYR A 125 11.66 6.12 6.30
N PHE A 126 11.31 7.09 5.46
CA PHE A 126 10.23 8.02 5.77
C PHE A 126 8.90 7.28 5.80
N SER A 127 8.11 7.52 6.85
CA SER A 127 6.72 7.05 6.92
C SER A 127 5.88 7.78 5.87
N LYS A 128 4.97 7.05 5.22
CA LYS A 128 4.14 7.62 4.15
C LYS A 128 2.74 7.04 4.16
N SER A 129 1.75 7.89 3.87
CA SER A 129 0.37 7.48 3.58
C SER A 129 0.17 7.34 2.09
N PHE A 130 -0.41 6.21 1.68
CA PHE A 130 -0.79 5.89 0.31
C PHE A 130 -2.30 5.70 0.22
N ASN A 131 -2.88 6.09 -0.89
CA ASN A 131 -4.28 5.85 -1.21
C ASN A 131 -4.38 4.67 -2.19
N ILE A 132 -4.77 3.52 -1.69
CA ILE A 132 -4.97 2.31 -2.51
C ILE A 132 -6.36 2.38 -3.12
N ASP A 133 -6.42 2.47 -4.45
CA ASP A 133 -7.64 2.37 -5.22
C ASP A 133 -8.07 0.90 -5.30
N LEU A 134 -9.26 0.60 -4.84
CA LEU A 134 -9.85 -0.75 -4.80
C LEU A 134 -10.86 -0.97 -5.93
N THR A 135 -11.03 0.02 -6.81
CA THR A 135 -11.92 -0.14 -7.96
C THR A 135 -11.28 -1.01 -9.02
N THR A 136 -12.05 -1.96 -9.55
CA THR A 136 -11.61 -2.85 -10.62
C THR A 136 -12.54 -2.73 -11.82
N GLU A 137 -12.04 -3.11 -13.00
CA GLU A 137 -12.89 -3.31 -14.17
C GLU A 137 -13.80 -4.53 -13.97
N GLU A 138 -14.90 -4.61 -14.73
CA GLU A 138 -15.80 -5.76 -14.72
C GLU A 138 -15.00 -7.04 -15.04
N ASP A 139 -15.20 -8.10 -14.26
CA ASP A 139 -14.49 -9.38 -14.32
C ASP A 139 -13.02 -9.39 -13.84
N VAL A 140 -12.49 -8.28 -13.30
CA VAL A 140 -11.16 -8.25 -12.66
C VAL A 140 -11.31 -8.30 -11.15
N ALA A 141 -10.82 -9.37 -10.53
CA ALA A 141 -10.87 -9.59 -9.09
C ALA A 141 -9.51 -9.35 -8.40
N GLU A 142 -8.58 -8.67 -9.06
CA GLU A 142 -7.22 -8.45 -8.56
C GLU A 142 -6.80 -6.98 -8.65
N VAL A 143 -6.15 -6.50 -7.60
CA VAL A 143 -5.43 -5.22 -7.56
C VAL A 143 -3.99 -5.50 -7.14
N ALA A 144 -3.03 -5.22 -8.05
CA ALA A 144 -1.61 -5.29 -7.72
C ALA A 144 -1.09 -3.90 -7.28
N VAL A 145 -0.39 -3.86 -6.14
CA VAL A 145 0.05 -2.61 -5.51
C VAL A 145 1.54 -2.68 -5.14
N GLN A 146 2.27 -1.59 -5.40
CA GLN A 146 3.60 -1.38 -4.83
C GLN A 146 3.64 -0.07 -4.06
N LEU A 147 3.96 -0.16 -2.75
CA LEU A 147 4.07 0.97 -1.84
C LEU A 147 5.55 1.32 -1.68
N ALA A 148 6.00 2.32 -2.47
CA ALA A 148 7.42 2.66 -2.54
C ALA A 148 7.81 3.66 -1.46
N LEU A 149 8.72 3.28 -0.56
CA LEU A 149 9.27 4.11 0.50
C LEU A 149 10.64 4.70 0.11
N VAL A 150 10.94 5.86 0.65
CA VAL A 150 12.22 6.55 0.46
C VAL A 150 13.08 6.44 1.71
N SER A 151 14.32 5.98 1.55
CA SER A 151 15.30 5.94 2.63
C SER A 151 15.60 7.36 3.15
N LYS A 152 15.77 7.49 4.46
CA LYS A 152 16.00 8.78 5.15
C LYS A 152 17.34 9.45 4.82
N ASN A 153 18.34 8.67 4.39
CA ASN A 153 19.69 9.17 4.12
C ASN A 153 20.17 8.72 2.73
N THR A 154 19.75 9.46 1.70
CA THR A 154 20.21 9.31 0.30
C THR A 154 20.92 10.59 -0.15
N ASP A 155 21.22 10.72 -1.44
CA ASP A 155 21.77 11.97 -1.98
C ASP A 155 20.75 13.12 -1.97
N SER A 156 19.46 12.80 -2.01
CA SER A 156 18.35 13.76 -2.06
C SER A 156 17.54 13.84 -0.77
N THR A 157 17.90 13.09 0.26
CA THR A 157 17.22 13.09 1.57
C THR A 157 18.20 13.19 2.72
N VAL A 158 17.72 13.72 3.83
CA VAL A 158 18.53 13.87 5.05
C VAL A 158 17.66 13.72 6.29
N GLU A 159 18.18 13.08 7.32
CA GLU A 159 17.60 13.05 8.66
C GLU A 159 18.68 13.40 9.68
N GLU A 160 18.30 14.19 10.69
CA GLU A 160 19.08 14.45 11.90
C GLU A 160 18.30 13.97 13.12
N VAL A 161 18.98 13.29 14.02
CA VAL A 161 18.40 12.76 15.26
C VAL A 161 19.13 13.41 16.44
N VAL A 162 18.35 14.05 17.32
CA VAL A 162 18.88 14.69 18.55
C VAL A 162 18.23 14.01 19.75
N GLU A 163 19.05 13.36 20.57
CA GLU A 163 18.63 12.82 21.85
C GLU A 163 18.96 13.81 22.99
N THR A 164 18.04 14.02 23.90
CA THR A 164 18.23 14.90 25.05
C THR A 164 17.44 14.41 26.28
N GLU A 165 17.89 14.83 27.45
CA GLU A 165 17.18 14.59 28.71
C GLU A 165 16.14 15.69 28.95
N VAL A 166 15.01 15.33 29.58
CA VAL A 166 13.93 16.22 29.99
C VAL A 166 13.48 15.85 31.40
N GLU A 167 12.96 16.79 32.17
CA GLU A 167 12.49 16.54 33.53
C GLU A 167 10.96 16.76 33.61
N GLY A 168 10.21 15.69 33.89
CA GLY A 168 8.73 15.75 33.99
C GLY A 168 8.06 16.23 32.68
N GLY A 169 8.65 15.89 31.54
CA GLY A 169 8.18 16.34 30.24
C GLY A 169 8.50 17.81 29.92
N VAL A 170 9.31 18.49 30.72
CA VAL A 170 9.70 19.90 30.49
C VAL A 170 11.07 19.96 29.85
N VAL A 171 11.23 20.82 28.85
CA VAL A 171 12.49 21.08 28.18
C VAL A 171 13.35 22.04 29.02
N ASP A 172 14.45 21.58 29.60
CA ASP A 172 15.32 22.42 30.47
C ASP A 172 16.15 23.41 29.68
N ALA A 173 16.74 22.98 28.58
CA ALA A 173 17.52 23.83 27.66
C ALA A 173 16.94 23.68 26.25
N ALA A 174 17.03 24.75 25.45
CA ALA A 174 16.48 24.69 24.08
C ALA A 174 17.04 23.50 23.28
N ILE A 175 16.14 22.70 22.69
CA ILE A 175 16.50 21.59 21.80
C ILE A 175 16.53 22.14 20.38
N THR A 176 17.64 21.93 19.68
CA THR A 176 17.78 22.32 18.27
C THR A 176 18.24 21.13 17.45
N ALA A 177 17.51 20.81 16.39
CA ALA A 177 17.89 19.80 15.40
C ALA A 177 17.91 20.43 14.01
N THR A 178 18.99 20.19 13.25
CA THR A 178 19.16 20.75 11.90
C THR A 178 19.57 19.64 10.94
N ALA A 179 18.62 19.18 10.13
CA ALA A 179 18.89 18.32 8.99
C ALA A 179 19.23 19.19 7.78
N ALA A 180 20.40 19.04 7.17
CA ALA A 180 20.79 19.81 6.00
C ALA A 180 21.74 19.02 5.10
N LYS A 181 21.37 18.89 3.80
CA LYS A 181 22.19 18.25 2.76
C LYS A 181 21.80 18.81 1.39
N GLY A 182 22.74 19.50 0.73
CA GLY A 182 22.47 20.09 -0.59
C GLY A 182 21.33 21.14 -0.53
N LYS A 183 20.24 20.85 -1.20
CA LYS A 183 19.00 21.65 -1.18
C LYS A 183 17.97 21.15 -0.17
N ALA A 184 18.09 19.88 0.30
CA ALA A 184 17.28 19.34 1.35
C ALA A 184 17.62 20.02 2.69
N GLY A 185 16.60 20.45 3.45
CA GLY A 185 16.87 21.02 4.75
C GLY A 185 15.62 21.36 5.55
N ALA A 186 15.70 21.01 6.84
CA ALA A 186 14.74 21.42 7.87
C ALA A 186 15.47 21.70 9.18
N ASN A 187 14.90 22.62 9.98
CA ASN A 187 15.42 22.93 11.31
C ASN A 187 14.26 23.07 12.28
N VAL A 188 14.44 22.55 13.47
CA VAL A 188 13.48 22.64 14.58
C VAL A 188 14.14 23.25 15.79
N VAL A 189 13.47 24.20 16.43
CA VAL A 189 13.90 24.79 17.70
C VAL A 189 12.77 24.71 18.70
N ILE A 190 12.97 23.94 19.77
CA ILE A 190 12.05 23.84 20.90
C ILE A 190 12.63 24.65 22.06
N PRO A 191 12.01 25.77 22.48
CA PRO A 191 12.55 26.61 23.55
C PRO A 191 12.57 25.90 24.91
N ALA A 192 13.44 26.34 25.80
CA ALA A 192 13.40 25.95 27.21
C ALA A 192 12.06 26.32 27.87
N GLY A 193 11.59 25.49 28.80
CA GLY A 193 10.33 25.66 29.52
C GLY A 193 9.09 25.16 28.79
N VAL A 194 9.22 24.66 27.54
CA VAL A 194 8.12 24.02 26.81
C VAL A 194 7.81 22.66 27.44
N VAL A 195 6.51 22.38 27.67
CA VAL A 195 6.04 21.05 28.13
C VAL A 195 5.71 20.20 26.90
N LEU A 196 6.33 19.03 26.83
CA LEU A 196 6.11 18.01 25.81
C LEU A 196 4.90 17.17 26.16
N ARG A 197 4.00 16.96 25.18
CA ARG A 197 2.73 16.28 25.39
C ARG A 197 2.49 15.20 24.35
N ASP A 198 1.79 14.14 24.75
CA ASP A 198 1.33 13.09 23.85
C ASP A 198 0.15 13.55 22.95
N ALA A 199 -0.43 12.64 22.18
CA ALA A 199 -1.58 12.91 21.32
C ALA A 199 -2.83 13.32 22.12
N ASN A 200 -2.99 12.85 23.37
CA ASN A 200 -4.10 13.18 24.25
C ASN A 200 -3.92 14.55 24.92
N GLY A 201 -2.74 15.15 24.81
CA GLY A 201 -2.39 16.43 25.46
C GLY A 201 -1.87 16.26 26.89
N GLU A 202 -1.62 15.04 27.34
CA GLU A 202 -0.99 14.76 28.64
C GLU A 202 0.53 14.96 28.55
N ALA A 203 1.14 15.51 29.62
CA ALA A 203 2.57 15.64 29.68
C ALA A 203 3.22 14.25 29.69
N ILE A 204 4.31 14.07 28.92
CA ILE A 204 5.06 12.81 28.93
C ILE A 204 5.71 12.59 30.29
N THR A 205 5.94 11.31 30.63
CA THR A 205 6.60 10.91 31.87
C THR A 205 8.04 10.42 31.63
N GLY A 206 8.43 10.27 30.36
CA GLY A 206 9.77 9.91 29.98
C GLY A 206 10.80 10.98 30.40
N THR A 207 12.01 10.55 30.62
CA THR A 207 13.14 11.41 31.05
C THR A 207 14.13 11.67 29.93
N LYS A 208 14.00 10.96 28.82
CA LYS A 208 14.83 11.07 27.62
C LYS A 208 13.94 11.12 26.39
N VAL A 209 14.27 11.98 25.46
CA VAL A 209 13.52 12.13 24.22
C VAL A 209 14.45 12.10 23.02
N SER A 210 13.93 11.61 21.89
CA SER A 210 14.58 11.58 20.59
C SER A 210 13.77 12.42 19.60
N LEU A 211 14.34 13.54 19.14
CA LEU A 211 13.78 14.40 18.09
C LEU A 211 14.40 14.03 16.76
N ASN A 212 13.58 13.62 15.79
CA ASN A 212 13.98 13.29 14.44
C ASN A 212 13.47 14.38 13.51
N VAL A 213 14.36 14.95 12.70
CA VAL A 213 14.05 15.97 11.69
C VAL A 213 14.52 15.48 10.35
N GLY A 214 13.59 15.29 9.43
CA GLY A 214 13.86 14.81 8.07
C GLY A 214 13.45 15.82 7.01
N SER A 215 14.12 15.80 5.86
CA SER A 215 13.78 16.61 4.68
C SER A 215 14.23 15.93 3.40
N ALA A 216 13.65 16.35 2.28
CA ALA A 216 14.05 15.95 0.93
C ALA A 216 14.37 17.18 0.08
N ASP A 217 15.23 17.00 -0.93
CA ASP A 217 15.52 18.04 -1.94
C ASP A 217 14.25 18.33 -2.75
N PRO A 218 13.63 19.51 -2.61
CA PRO A 218 12.36 19.82 -3.24
C PRO A 218 12.45 19.98 -4.77
N THR A 219 13.63 19.87 -5.34
CA THR A 219 13.82 19.84 -6.80
C THR A 219 14.09 18.44 -7.36
N SER A 220 13.94 17.40 -6.52
CA SER A 220 14.15 16.01 -6.89
C SER A 220 12.87 15.20 -6.76
N SER A 221 12.79 14.08 -7.48
CA SER A 221 11.67 13.12 -7.33
C SER A 221 11.57 12.48 -5.94
N ALA A 222 12.61 12.63 -5.10
CA ALA A 222 12.54 12.20 -3.70
C ALA A 222 11.53 13.03 -2.90
N ALA A 223 11.36 14.32 -3.20
CA ALA A 223 10.37 15.17 -2.53
C ALA A 223 8.94 14.66 -2.78
N GLY A 224 8.54 14.43 -4.04
CA GLY A 224 7.25 13.84 -4.36
C GLY A 224 7.08 12.42 -3.79
N ALA A 225 8.18 11.66 -3.71
CA ALA A 225 8.14 10.31 -3.16
C ALA A 225 7.97 10.27 -1.63
N VAL A 226 8.51 11.22 -0.87
CA VAL A 226 8.29 11.31 0.60
C VAL A 226 6.97 11.98 0.97
N LEU A 227 6.37 12.74 0.06
CA LEU A 227 5.11 13.44 0.29
C LEU A 227 3.98 12.42 0.49
N PRO A 228 3.26 12.44 1.64
CA PRO A 228 2.06 11.64 1.81
C PRO A 228 1.00 11.98 0.76
N GLU A 229 0.26 10.98 0.29
CA GLU A 229 -0.80 11.19 -0.70
C GLU A 229 -2.01 11.91 -0.07
N GLY A 230 -2.82 12.56 -0.92
CA GLY A 230 -4.06 13.21 -0.49
C GLY A 230 -3.93 14.70 -0.13
N LEU A 231 -2.76 15.34 -0.28
CA LEU A 231 -2.58 16.78 0.00
C LEU A 231 -3.66 17.66 -0.65
N ASN A 232 -4.06 17.33 -1.85
CA ASN A 232 -5.03 18.09 -2.64
C ASN A 232 -6.36 17.36 -2.86
N ALA A 233 -6.75 16.43 -1.95
CA ALA A 233 -7.96 15.62 -2.11
C ALA A 233 -9.25 16.45 -2.36
N ASP A 234 -9.34 17.66 -1.80
CA ASP A 234 -10.47 18.57 -1.91
C ASP A 234 -10.28 19.67 -2.98
N SER A 235 -9.19 19.63 -3.77
CA SER A 235 -8.89 20.68 -4.75
C SER A 235 -9.84 20.66 -5.94
N ALA A 236 -10.30 21.85 -6.34
CA ALA A 236 -11.22 22.01 -7.47
C ALA A 236 -10.66 22.87 -8.61
N ALA A 237 -10.04 24.02 -8.33
CA ALA A 237 -9.55 24.96 -9.34
C ALA A 237 -8.06 25.26 -9.22
N THR A 238 -7.54 25.26 -8.01
CA THR A 238 -6.10 25.39 -7.70
C THR A 238 -5.69 24.25 -6.79
N LEU A 239 -4.43 23.89 -6.82
CA LEU A 239 -3.83 22.94 -5.90
C LEU A 239 -2.67 23.60 -5.15
N ALA A 240 -2.36 23.08 -3.97
CA ALA A 240 -1.21 23.42 -3.17
C ALA A 240 0.00 22.61 -3.68
N ALA A 241 0.89 23.25 -4.47
CA ALA A 241 2.11 22.63 -4.97
C ALA A 241 3.21 22.67 -3.89
N PRO A 242 3.81 21.54 -3.50
CA PRO A 242 4.88 21.49 -2.52
C PRO A 242 6.14 22.24 -3.03
N VAL A 243 6.70 23.12 -2.22
CA VAL A 243 7.98 23.81 -2.52
C VAL A 243 9.07 23.52 -1.49
N GLY A 244 8.75 22.75 -0.45
CA GLY A 244 9.67 22.29 0.56
C GLY A 244 8.96 21.42 1.60
N VAL A 245 9.69 20.45 2.19
CA VAL A 245 9.12 19.47 3.12
C VAL A 245 9.96 19.34 4.40
N ALA A 246 9.28 19.09 5.51
CA ALA A 246 9.89 18.74 6.78
C ALA A 246 9.07 17.61 7.45
N ASN A 247 9.70 16.48 7.70
CA ASN A 247 9.15 15.42 8.54
C ASN A 247 9.74 15.57 9.94
N VAL A 248 8.90 15.82 10.94
CA VAL A 248 9.35 16.04 12.31
C VAL A 248 8.62 15.11 13.25
N THR A 249 9.34 14.17 13.83
CA THR A 249 8.82 13.23 14.82
C THR A 249 9.62 13.28 16.10
N MET A 250 8.98 13.01 17.22
CA MET A 250 9.63 12.97 18.53
C MET A 250 9.00 11.87 19.39
N THR A 251 9.84 11.10 20.07
CA THR A 251 9.41 10.04 20.98
C THR A 251 10.19 10.09 22.28
N ASP A 252 9.60 9.62 23.37
CA ASP A 252 10.37 9.34 24.59
C ASP A 252 10.99 7.94 24.55
N GLU A 253 11.81 7.59 25.56
CA GLU A 253 12.46 6.28 25.69
C GLU A 253 11.49 5.10 25.86
N ASN A 254 10.22 5.36 26.18
CA ASN A 254 9.15 4.36 26.27
C ASN A 254 8.38 4.18 24.96
N GLY A 255 8.76 4.93 23.90
CA GLY A 255 8.09 4.92 22.61
C GLY A 255 6.83 5.78 22.55
N VAL A 256 6.56 6.60 23.57
CA VAL A 256 5.43 7.54 23.55
C VAL A 256 5.69 8.65 22.53
N LYS A 257 4.82 8.78 21.55
CA LYS A 257 4.91 9.84 20.53
C LYS A 257 4.55 11.20 21.15
N ILE A 258 5.45 12.17 21.00
CA ILE A 258 5.23 13.56 21.39
C ILE A 258 4.60 14.28 20.21
N LYS A 259 3.35 14.72 20.38
CA LYS A 259 2.54 15.31 19.31
C LYS A 259 2.21 16.80 19.54
N LYS A 260 2.24 17.26 20.79
CA LYS A 260 1.80 18.63 21.17
C LYS A 260 2.79 19.31 22.10
N PHE A 261 2.74 20.63 22.11
CA PHE A 261 3.57 21.49 22.97
C PHE A 261 2.74 22.50 23.74
N SER A 262 3.19 22.86 24.95
CA SER A 262 2.51 23.90 25.75
C SER A 262 2.61 25.31 25.16
N ASN A 263 3.64 25.57 24.34
CA ASN A 263 3.89 26.82 23.64
C ASN A 263 4.39 26.50 22.22
N PRO A 264 4.15 27.39 21.24
CA PRO A 264 4.62 27.18 19.89
C PRO A 264 6.14 27.01 19.81
N ILE A 265 6.57 26.12 18.92
CA ILE A 265 7.96 25.87 18.55
C ILE A 265 8.24 26.44 17.15
N SER A 266 9.49 26.64 16.82
CA SER A 266 9.88 27.14 15.50
C SER A 266 10.36 26.01 14.61
N ILE A 267 9.76 25.91 13.41
CA ILE A 267 10.23 25.04 12.34
C ILE A 267 10.62 25.89 11.13
N SER A 268 11.66 25.46 10.43
CA SER A 268 12.05 26.08 9.16
C SER A 268 12.33 25.02 8.11
N ILE A 269 11.95 25.30 6.88
CA ILE A 269 12.11 24.46 5.70
C ILE A 269 13.02 25.20 4.71
N SER A 270 13.91 24.48 4.04
CA SER A 270 14.77 25.04 2.98
C SER A 270 13.98 25.12 1.68
N ILE A 271 13.91 26.32 1.09
CA ILE A 271 13.33 26.56 -0.23
C ILE A 271 14.47 26.94 -1.18
N PRO A 272 14.77 26.16 -2.22
CA PRO A 272 15.82 26.49 -3.19
C PRO A 272 15.60 27.88 -3.79
N LYS A 273 16.66 28.65 -3.95
CA LYS A 273 16.57 30.05 -4.43
C LYS A 273 15.99 30.17 -5.86
N ASP A 274 16.12 29.11 -6.64
CA ASP A 274 15.66 29.06 -8.02
C ASP A 274 14.24 28.51 -8.13
N THR A 275 13.54 28.24 -7.00
CA THR A 275 12.13 27.83 -6.98
C THR A 275 11.28 28.95 -7.56
N VAL A 276 10.54 28.65 -8.63
CA VAL A 276 9.60 29.58 -9.24
C VAL A 276 8.24 29.43 -8.54
N LEU A 277 7.76 30.54 -7.97
CA LEU A 277 6.39 30.60 -7.44
C LEU A 277 5.44 30.91 -8.60
N ALA A 278 4.58 29.95 -8.95
CA ALA A 278 3.65 30.10 -10.06
C ALA A 278 2.60 31.20 -9.77
N SER A 279 2.21 31.34 -8.50
CA SER A 279 1.32 32.42 -8.04
C SER A 279 1.88 33.82 -8.31
N GLU A 280 3.21 33.97 -8.28
CA GLU A 280 3.92 35.23 -8.46
C GLU A 280 4.56 35.38 -9.87
N GLY A 281 4.76 34.27 -10.58
CA GLY A 281 5.42 34.23 -11.90
C GLY A 281 6.91 34.59 -11.85
N ARG A 282 7.58 34.43 -10.70
CA ARG A 282 9.00 34.76 -10.49
C ARG A 282 9.67 33.79 -9.50
N ALA A 283 10.98 33.82 -9.41
CA ALA A 283 11.70 33.10 -8.38
C ALA A 283 11.33 33.60 -6.97
N VAL A 284 11.36 32.69 -6.00
CA VAL A 284 11.16 33.01 -4.57
C VAL A 284 12.19 34.00 -4.07
N GLU A 285 11.75 34.90 -3.20
CA GLU A 285 12.65 35.90 -2.55
C GLU A 285 12.27 36.11 -1.07
N THR A 286 13.17 36.76 -0.35
CA THR A 286 12.96 37.10 1.06
C THR A 286 11.73 37.99 1.23
N GLY A 287 10.83 37.58 2.13
CA GLY A 287 9.58 38.27 2.44
C GLY A 287 8.37 37.66 1.77
N ASP A 288 8.55 36.70 0.85
CA ASP A 288 7.42 35.94 0.30
C ASP A 288 6.72 35.16 1.40
N VAL A 289 5.42 34.98 1.21
CA VAL A 289 4.55 34.22 2.13
C VAL A 289 3.98 33.03 1.38
N LEU A 290 4.24 31.84 1.91
CA LEU A 290 3.83 30.56 1.35
C LEU A 290 2.72 29.96 2.20
N GLY A 291 1.90 29.11 1.59
CA GLY A 291 0.97 28.27 2.32
C GLY A 291 1.69 27.23 3.19
N LEU A 292 1.00 26.75 4.21
CA LEU A 292 1.47 25.64 5.05
C LEU A 292 0.38 24.57 5.12
N SER A 293 0.77 23.32 4.91
CA SER A 293 -0.07 22.15 5.15
C SER A 293 0.66 21.17 6.05
N SER A 294 -0.10 20.52 6.93
CA SER A 294 0.38 19.49 7.83
C SER A 294 -0.35 18.17 7.57
N HIS A 295 0.34 17.04 7.73
CA HIS A 295 -0.23 15.72 7.54
C HIS A 295 -0.14 14.93 8.84
N ASN A 296 -1.27 14.51 9.36
CA ASN A 296 -1.31 13.65 10.54
C ASN A 296 -1.01 12.20 10.15
N GLU A 297 0.17 11.71 10.51
CA GLU A 297 0.65 10.36 10.19
C GLU A 297 -0.17 9.24 10.83
N ASP A 298 -0.88 9.53 11.94
CA ASP A 298 -1.68 8.53 12.65
C ASP A 298 -3.09 8.37 12.04
N THR A 299 -3.59 9.41 11.34
CA THR A 299 -4.92 9.40 10.69
C THR A 299 -4.87 9.45 9.17
N GLY A 300 -3.70 9.72 8.58
CA GLY A 300 -3.53 9.88 7.14
C GLY A 300 -4.17 11.16 6.56
N VAL A 301 -4.57 12.12 7.41
CA VAL A 301 -5.35 13.29 7.01
C VAL A 301 -4.45 14.53 6.89
N TRP A 302 -4.63 15.27 5.80
CA TRP A 302 -4.03 16.58 5.60
C TRP A 302 -4.88 17.70 6.19
N THR A 303 -4.20 18.72 6.74
CA THR A 303 -4.80 19.95 7.25
C THR A 303 -4.10 21.16 6.64
N LYS A 304 -4.86 22.09 6.03
CA LYS A 304 -4.34 23.40 5.63
C LYS A 304 -4.26 24.27 6.88
N GLU A 305 -3.05 24.72 7.20
CA GLU A 305 -2.76 25.56 8.38
C GLU A 305 -3.14 27.01 8.10
N THR A 306 -4.42 27.32 8.29
CA THR A 306 -4.99 28.63 7.89
C THR A 306 -4.51 29.83 8.72
N ASN A 307 -3.96 29.58 9.91
CA ASN A 307 -3.50 30.62 10.84
C ASN A 307 -1.98 30.72 10.90
N ASN A 308 -1.27 29.87 10.16
CA ASN A 308 0.19 29.81 10.13
C ASN A 308 0.66 30.01 8.69
N GLU A 309 1.43 31.06 8.47
CA GLU A 309 2.06 31.34 7.18
C GLU A 309 3.54 31.04 7.25
N VAL A 310 4.08 30.53 6.16
CA VAL A 310 5.51 30.28 6.03
C VAL A 310 6.15 31.51 5.44
N THR A 311 6.91 32.25 6.23
CA THR A 311 7.63 33.44 5.75
C THR A 311 9.02 33.07 5.25
N VAL A 312 9.32 33.41 4.01
CA VAL A 312 10.65 33.25 3.40
C VAL A 312 11.65 34.25 3.98
N GLY A 313 12.60 33.74 4.72
CA GLY A 313 13.66 34.53 5.38
C GLY A 313 14.90 34.71 4.51
N ALA A 314 16.07 34.83 5.14
CA ALA A 314 17.34 35.00 4.47
C ALA A 314 17.83 33.70 3.78
N LEU A 315 18.70 33.86 2.77
CA LEU A 315 19.47 32.76 2.20
C LEU A 315 20.34 32.10 3.27
N ASN A 316 20.55 30.79 3.14
CA ASN A 316 21.52 30.05 3.92
C ASN A 316 22.96 30.53 3.61
N GLU A 317 23.93 30.12 4.42
CA GLU A 317 25.35 30.55 4.26
C GLU A 317 25.93 30.15 2.88
N ALA A 318 25.47 29.05 2.30
CA ALA A 318 25.87 28.59 0.97
C ALA A 318 25.23 29.38 -0.18
N GLY A 319 24.23 30.23 0.10
CA GLY A 319 23.50 31.01 -0.91
C GLY A 319 22.68 30.16 -1.88
N THR A 320 22.26 28.97 -1.47
CA THR A 320 21.57 28.00 -2.32
C THR A 320 20.06 27.86 -2.04
N ALA A 321 19.64 28.17 -0.82
CA ALA A 321 18.24 28.05 -0.41
C ALA A 321 17.90 29.13 0.64
N TYR A 322 16.66 29.57 0.62
CA TYR A 322 16.06 30.42 1.64
C TYR A 322 15.61 29.57 2.84
N LYS A 323 15.65 30.19 4.03
CA LYS A 323 15.07 29.62 5.24
C LYS A 323 13.66 30.14 5.39
N ALA A 324 12.67 29.30 5.05
CA ALA A 324 11.26 29.60 5.23
C ALA A 324 10.80 29.08 6.60
N SER A 325 10.24 29.94 7.46
CA SER A 325 10.00 29.63 8.86
C SER A 325 8.54 29.85 9.27
N PHE A 326 8.07 29.04 10.21
CA PHE A 326 6.76 29.13 10.82
C PHE A 326 6.78 28.68 12.29
N MET A 327 5.68 28.96 13.00
CA MET A 327 5.48 28.53 14.39
C MET A 327 4.37 27.49 14.42
N THR A 328 4.53 26.44 15.23
CA THR A 328 3.50 25.41 15.43
C THR A 328 3.49 24.90 16.88
N ASP A 329 2.37 24.38 17.35
CA ASP A 329 2.21 23.76 18.66
C ASP A 329 2.10 22.22 18.59
N HIS A 330 2.33 21.64 17.41
CA HIS A 330 2.29 20.18 17.18
C HIS A 330 3.41 19.70 16.26
N LEU A 331 3.68 18.38 16.27
CA LEU A 331 4.64 17.70 15.40
C LEU A 331 3.95 16.77 14.43
N THR A 332 4.40 16.80 13.17
CA THR A 332 3.93 15.96 12.09
C THR A 332 4.79 16.18 10.84
N PHE A 333 4.34 15.70 9.68
CA PHE A 333 4.89 16.07 8.38
C PHE A 333 4.34 17.43 7.94
N PHE A 334 5.21 18.34 7.53
CA PHE A 334 4.84 19.68 7.05
C PHE A 334 5.33 19.89 5.62
N THR A 335 4.53 20.63 4.83
CA THR A 335 4.95 21.12 3.52
C THR A 335 4.63 22.59 3.37
N ALA A 336 5.63 23.38 2.89
CA ALA A 336 5.39 24.73 2.38
C ALA A 336 4.85 24.61 0.96
N THR A 337 3.83 25.39 0.60
CA THR A 337 3.13 25.26 -0.67
C THR A 337 2.94 26.59 -1.38
N ASP A 338 2.96 26.55 -2.72
CA ASP A 338 2.49 27.61 -3.61
C ASP A 338 1.16 27.21 -4.25
N GLU A 339 0.31 28.15 -4.65
CA GLU A 339 -0.96 27.86 -5.34
C GLU A 339 -0.76 27.85 -6.85
N VAL A 340 -1.10 26.72 -7.50
CA VAL A 340 -0.97 26.55 -8.95
C VAL A 340 -2.29 26.08 -9.57
N ALA A 341 -2.45 26.28 -10.89
CA ALA A 341 -3.61 25.78 -11.61
C ALA A 341 -3.61 24.25 -11.73
N VAL A 342 -4.77 23.61 -11.58
CA VAL A 342 -4.90 22.14 -11.71
C VAL A 342 -4.84 21.68 -13.16
N CYS A 343 -4.34 20.47 -13.39
CA CYS A 343 -4.54 19.76 -14.65
C CYS A 343 -6.00 19.34 -14.80
N ASN A 344 -6.64 19.76 -15.89
CA ASN A 344 -8.02 19.41 -16.23
C ASN A 344 -8.10 18.40 -17.39
N ASN A 345 -7.04 17.62 -17.59
CA ASN A 345 -6.95 16.57 -18.59
C ASN A 345 -6.51 15.26 -17.91
N ASP A 346 -6.75 14.15 -18.61
CA ASP A 346 -6.25 12.86 -18.17
C ASP A 346 -4.71 12.85 -18.18
N VAL A 347 -4.13 12.19 -17.20
CA VAL A 347 -2.72 11.80 -17.18
C VAL A 347 -2.65 10.36 -17.63
N SER A 348 -2.06 10.09 -18.79
CA SER A 348 -2.09 8.75 -19.36
C SER A 348 -0.84 8.41 -20.18
N VAL A 349 -0.65 7.12 -20.42
CA VAL A 349 0.38 6.59 -21.32
C VAL A 349 -0.28 5.76 -22.41
N ASN A 350 0.19 5.90 -23.65
CA ASN A 350 -0.14 5.04 -24.78
C ASN A 350 1.00 4.06 -25.01
N ILE A 351 0.69 2.77 -25.04
CA ILE A 351 1.68 1.69 -25.03
C ILE A 351 1.74 1.06 -26.42
N THR A 352 2.95 0.96 -26.96
CA THR A 352 3.26 0.22 -28.20
C THR A 352 4.18 -0.94 -27.84
N GLY A 353 3.85 -2.13 -28.29
CA GLY A 353 4.51 -3.39 -27.92
C GLY A 353 3.65 -4.21 -26.96
N ASP A 354 4.09 -5.43 -26.66
CA ASP A 354 3.32 -6.38 -25.85
C ASP A 354 3.66 -6.21 -24.36
N VAL A 355 2.67 -5.88 -23.55
CA VAL A 355 2.78 -5.91 -22.09
C VAL A 355 2.90 -7.39 -21.67
N PRO A 356 3.95 -7.75 -20.89
CA PRO A 356 4.19 -9.15 -20.51
C PRO A 356 3.05 -9.73 -19.68
N ALA A 357 2.94 -11.07 -19.61
CA ALA A 357 1.82 -11.77 -18.99
C ALA A 357 1.61 -11.44 -17.49
N GLY A 358 2.66 -11.11 -16.75
CA GLY A 358 2.58 -10.66 -15.35
C GLY A 358 2.32 -9.15 -15.18
N GLY A 359 2.05 -8.43 -16.29
CA GLY A 359 1.82 -6.99 -16.28
C GLY A 359 3.07 -6.15 -16.05
N LEU A 360 2.88 -4.84 -16.03
CA LEU A 360 3.90 -3.84 -15.73
C LEU A 360 3.37 -2.86 -14.69
N PHE A 361 4.26 -2.11 -14.08
CA PHE A 361 3.93 -0.91 -13.31
C PHE A 361 4.40 0.32 -14.08
N VAL A 362 3.57 1.37 -14.10
CA VAL A 362 3.97 2.71 -14.52
C VAL A 362 4.29 3.54 -13.28
N ASP A 363 5.51 4.04 -13.22
CA ASP A 363 5.93 5.04 -12.25
C ASP A 363 5.88 6.43 -12.89
N VAL A 364 5.22 7.37 -12.21
CA VAL A 364 5.24 8.81 -12.52
C VAL A 364 6.04 9.50 -11.43
N GLN A 365 7.12 10.16 -11.79
CA GLN A 365 8.12 10.63 -10.84
C GLN A 365 8.50 12.10 -11.12
N SER A 366 8.18 12.99 -10.19
CA SER A 366 8.66 14.38 -10.18
C SER A 366 8.85 14.87 -8.75
N SER A 367 9.19 16.15 -8.56
CA SER A 367 9.23 16.78 -7.24
C SER A 367 7.87 16.81 -6.52
N ASP A 368 6.77 16.82 -7.27
CA ASP A 368 5.42 17.05 -6.77
C ASP A 368 4.54 15.81 -6.88
N ILE A 369 4.86 14.93 -7.84
CA ILE A 369 4.04 13.76 -8.17
C ILE A 369 4.87 12.49 -7.95
N ASN A 370 4.29 11.54 -7.25
CA ASN A 370 4.81 10.19 -7.20
C ASN A 370 3.64 9.21 -7.24
N ALA A 371 3.53 8.47 -8.32
CA ALA A 371 2.50 7.44 -8.49
C ALA A 371 3.13 6.16 -9.02
N THR A 372 2.58 5.04 -8.58
CA THR A 372 2.86 3.71 -9.13
C THR A 372 1.52 3.04 -9.41
N LYS A 373 1.23 2.70 -10.67
CA LYS A 373 -0.03 2.06 -11.07
C LYS A 373 0.24 0.82 -11.90
N PHE A 374 -0.55 -0.22 -11.68
CA PHE A 374 -0.45 -1.47 -12.42
C PHE A 374 -1.06 -1.37 -13.81
N ILE A 375 -0.42 -2.03 -14.78
CA ILE A 375 -0.83 -2.17 -16.17
C ILE A 375 -0.97 -3.66 -16.46
N ALA A 376 -2.19 -4.10 -16.74
CA ALA A 376 -2.45 -5.50 -17.05
C ALA A 376 -1.86 -5.93 -18.41
N SER A 377 -1.61 -7.23 -18.57
CA SER A 377 -1.20 -7.81 -19.86
C SER A 377 -2.22 -7.48 -20.96
N GLY A 378 -1.72 -7.21 -22.15
CA GLY A 378 -2.53 -6.87 -23.31
C GLY A 378 -3.05 -5.42 -23.34
N ALA A 379 -2.78 -4.61 -22.33
CA ALA A 379 -3.16 -3.20 -22.32
C ALA A 379 -2.36 -2.41 -23.38
N THR A 380 -3.05 -1.53 -24.14
CA THR A 380 -2.45 -0.62 -25.10
C THR A 380 -2.40 0.83 -24.60
N SER A 381 -2.97 1.09 -23.43
CA SER A 381 -2.93 2.38 -22.74
C SER A 381 -3.22 2.21 -21.27
N LYS A 382 -2.82 3.20 -20.46
CA LYS A 382 -3.20 3.30 -19.05
C LYS A 382 -3.52 4.75 -18.71
N VAL A 383 -4.70 4.99 -18.18
CA VAL A 383 -5.03 6.23 -17.48
C VAL A 383 -4.50 6.11 -16.06
N ILE A 384 -3.60 7.01 -15.69
CA ILE A 384 -2.98 7.07 -14.36
C ILE A 384 -3.89 7.85 -13.43
N TYR A 385 -4.35 9.03 -13.92
CA TYR A 385 -5.34 9.86 -13.27
C TYR A 385 -6.30 10.42 -14.33
N THR A 386 -7.58 10.35 -14.04
CA THR A 386 -8.60 11.05 -14.86
C THR A 386 -8.50 12.56 -14.66
N ALA A 387 -9.04 13.36 -15.57
CA ALA A 387 -9.11 14.82 -15.49
C ALA A 387 -9.72 15.30 -14.15
N GLU A 388 -10.69 14.56 -13.61
CA GLU A 388 -11.31 14.87 -12.30
C GLU A 388 -10.36 14.64 -11.12
N ASN A 389 -9.47 13.65 -11.23
CA ASN A 389 -8.59 13.22 -10.15
C ASN A 389 -7.15 13.74 -10.27
N ALA A 390 -6.75 14.30 -11.41
CA ALA A 390 -5.38 14.77 -11.62
C ALA A 390 -4.97 15.83 -10.59
N GLY A 391 -5.77 16.88 -10.38
CA GLY A 391 -5.49 17.90 -9.37
C GLY A 391 -5.46 17.36 -7.94
N LYS A 392 -6.34 16.40 -7.61
CA LYS A 392 -6.37 15.74 -6.29
C LYS A 392 -5.09 14.97 -5.99
N ASN A 393 -4.36 14.57 -7.04
CA ASN A 393 -3.09 13.86 -6.99
C ASN A 393 -1.88 14.75 -7.36
N ASN A 394 -1.96 16.04 -7.04
CA ASN A 394 -0.91 17.05 -7.19
C ASN A 394 -0.48 17.35 -8.64
N VAL A 395 -1.29 17.01 -9.64
CA VAL A 395 -0.94 17.30 -11.04
C VAL A 395 -1.37 18.72 -11.41
N SER A 396 -0.41 19.62 -11.57
CA SER A 396 -0.63 20.98 -12.06
C SER A 396 -0.84 21.02 -13.59
N ALA A 397 -1.31 22.16 -14.09
CA ALA A 397 -1.59 22.34 -15.52
C ALA A 397 -0.31 22.25 -16.40
N ASP A 398 0.83 22.58 -15.82
CA ASP A 398 2.17 22.54 -16.44
C ASP A 398 3.07 21.43 -15.87
N ALA A 399 2.46 20.42 -15.21
CA ALA A 399 3.17 19.32 -14.60
C ALA A 399 4.06 18.57 -15.59
N THR A 400 5.31 18.35 -15.17
CA THR A 400 6.24 17.42 -15.84
C THR A 400 6.59 16.27 -14.92
N ALA A 401 6.85 15.11 -15.49
CA ALA A 401 7.31 13.94 -14.75
C ALA A 401 8.13 13.00 -15.64
N ARG A 402 9.04 12.25 -15.05
CA ARG A 402 9.66 11.08 -15.67
C ARG A 402 8.69 9.90 -15.59
N ILE A 403 8.50 9.23 -16.71
CA ILE A 403 7.65 8.05 -16.82
C ILE A 403 8.52 6.82 -17.02
N VAL A 404 8.37 5.84 -16.13
CA VAL A 404 9.08 4.55 -16.20
C VAL A 404 8.07 3.42 -16.21
N LEU A 405 8.14 2.52 -17.19
CA LEU A 405 7.39 1.27 -17.19
C LEU A 405 8.35 0.14 -16.82
N ARG A 406 8.04 -0.59 -15.80
CA ARG A 406 8.86 -1.70 -15.28
C ARG A 406 7.99 -2.86 -14.82
N ASP A 407 8.56 -4.06 -14.75
CA ASP A 407 7.89 -5.19 -14.10
C ASP A 407 7.91 -5.06 -12.55
N ALA A 408 7.29 -6.01 -11.86
CA ALA A 408 7.23 -6.00 -10.40
C ALA A 408 8.61 -6.14 -9.75
N GLU A 409 9.58 -6.74 -10.43
CA GLU A 409 10.96 -6.92 -9.95
C GLU A 409 11.87 -5.72 -10.24
N GLY A 410 11.36 -4.71 -10.96
CA GLY A 410 12.06 -3.47 -11.28
C GLY A 410 12.80 -3.47 -12.60
N THR A 411 12.65 -4.51 -13.45
CA THR A 411 13.24 -4.52 -14.79
C THR A 411 12.52 -3.50 -15.67
N VAL A 412 13.27 -2.56 -16.24
CA VAL A 412 12.71 -1.44 -17.02
C VAL A 412 12.42 -1.88 -18.45
N TRP A 413 11.21 -1.55 -18.94
CA TRP A 413 10.73 -1.79 -20.29
C TRP A 413 10.58 -0.50 -21.10
N PHE A 414 10.44 0.64 -20.42
CA PHE A 414 10.39 1.97 -21.03
C PHE A 414 10.80 3.02 -19.99
N ASP A 415 11.48 4.07 -20.44
CA ASP A 415 11.91 5.19 -19.61
C ASP A 415 12.02 6.45 -20.48
N THR A 416 11.40 7.53 -20.07
CA THR A 416 11.56 8.83 -20.72
C THR A 416 12.94 9.47 -20.46
N GLU A 417 13.73 8.91 -19.52
CA GLU A 417 15.02 9.41 -19.02
C GLU A 417 14.94 10.83 -18.40
N ASN A 418 14.15 11.71 -18.99
CA ASN A 418 13.90 13.07 -18.53
C ASN A 418 12.41 13.28 -18.23
N GLU A 419 12.11 14.33 -17.50
CA GLU A 419 10.73 14.75 -17.30
C GLU A 419 10.10 15.23 -18.61
N VAL A 420 8.87 14.83 -18.85
CA VAL A 420 8.02 15.23 -19.97
C VAL A 420 6.71 15.79 -19.45
N ALA A 421 6.02 16.63 -20.24
CA ALA A 421 4.70 17.11 -19.87
C ALA A 421 3.73 15.92 -19.73
N VAL A 422 2.97 15.91 -18.62
CA VAL A 422 2.05 14.81 -18.29
C VAL A 422 0.59 15.23 -18.23
N CYS A 423 0.32 16.54 -18.21
CA CYS A 423 -1.04 17.07 -18.31
C CYS A 423 -1.41 17.31 -19.78
N GLY A 424 -2.38 16.58 -20.30
CA GLY A 424 -2.90 16.79 -21.66
C GLY A 424 -2.69 15.59 -22.58
N GLU A 425 -1.67 15.62 -23.45
CA GLU A 425 -1.42 14.51 -24.36
C GLU A 425 -0.84 13.29 -23.63
N ALA A 426 -1.33 12.09 -24.02
CA ALA A 426 -0.81 10.85 -23.47
C ALA A 426 0.67 10.66 -23.83
N VAL A 427 1.49 10.27 -22.88
CA VAL A 427 2.91 9.95 -23.12
C VAL A 427 2.99 8.67 -23.97
N ALA A 428 3.69 8.75 -25.10
CA ALA A 428 3.91 7.59 -25.97
C ALA A 428 5.04 6.71 -25.42
N ALA A 429 4.71 5.48 -25.04
CA ALA A 429 5.65 4.50 -24.51
C ALA A 429 5.80 3.34 -25.49
N THR A 430 6.98 3.20 -26.11
CA THR A 430 7.32 2.02 -26.89
C THR A 430 8.11 1.07 -26.03
N LEU A 431 7.56 -0.11 -25.74
CA LEU A 431 8.21 -1.10 -24.89
C LEU A 431 9.43 -1.69 -25.59
N GLU A 432 10.54 -1.72 -24.88
CA GLU A 432 11.76 -2.43 -25.28
C GLU A 432 11.90 -3.68 -24.39
N ALA A 433 11.85 -4.86 -25.02
CA ALA A 433 12.05 -6.09 -24.28
C ALA A 433 13.43 -6.09 -23.61
N PRO A 434 13.53 -6.29 -22.30
CA PRO A 434 14.83 -6.32 -21.63
C PRO A 434 15.66 -7.51 -22.09
N ALA A 435 16.97 -7.46 -21.87
CA ALA A 435 17.90 -8.54 -22.23
C ALA A 435 17.74 -9.81 -21.35
N VAL A 436 16.75 -9.84 -20.49
CA VAL A 436 16.43 -10.95 -19.58
C VAL A 436 15.47 -11.91 -20.29
N GLU A 437 15.75 -13.21 -20.23
CA GLU A 437 14.87 -14.23 -20.79
C GLU A 437 13.78 -14.59 -19.77
N TYR A 438 12.50 -14.42 -20.16
CA TYR A 438 11.34 -14.77 -19.34
C TYR A 438 10.72 -16.08 -19.78
N THR A 439 10.17 -16.81 -18.81
CA THR A 439 9.39 -18.03 -19.00
C THR A 439 8.12 -17.99 -18.15
N THR A 440 7.25 -18.98 -18.37
CA THR A 440 6.07 -19.25 -17.54
C THR A 440 6.16 -20.67 -17.02
N ALA A 441 5.53 -20.93 -15.88
CA ALA A 441 5.34 -22.28 -15.35
C ALA A 441 3.87 -22.43 -14.91
N SER A 442 3.39 -23.65 -14.84
CA SER A 442 2.07 -23.93 -14.30
C SER A 442 2.08 -25.23 -13.51
N PHE A 443 1.12 -25.36 -12.59
CA PHE A 443 0.91 -26.59 -11.82
C PHE A 443 -0.56 -26.67 -11.42
N ASP A 444 -1.05 -27.89 -11.21
CA ASP A 444 -2.36 -28.14 -10.65
C ASP A 444 -2.28 -28.25 -9.12
N LEU A 445 -3.27 -27.66 -8.43
CA LEU A 445 -3.41 -27.76 -6.98
C LEU A 445 -4.58 -28.66 -6.63
N THR A 446 -4.30 -29.71 -5.87
CA THR A 446 -5.31 -30.65 -5.35
C THR A 446 -5.30 -30.66 -3.82
N GLY A 447 -6.44 -30.95 -3.22
CA GLY A 447 -6.57 -31.10 -1.77
C GLY A 447 -7.14 -32.47 -1.42
N VAL A 448 -6.62 -33.10 -0.37
CA VAL A 448 -7.12 -34.34 0.19
C VAL A 448 -7.20 -34.27 1.72
N CYS A 449 -8.09 -35.05 2.32
CA CYS A 449 -8.13 -35.16 3.78
C CYS A 449 -6.91 -35.91 4.31
N SER A 450 -6.26 -35.38 5.34
CA SER A 450 -5.07 -36.00 5.94
C SER A 450 -5.36 -37.33 6.66
N ASN A 451 -6.60 -37.54 7.10
CA ASN A 451 -7.08 -38.74 7.78
C ASN A 451 -7.76 -39.76 6.83
N ASP A 452 -8.02 -39.38 5.56
CA ASP A 452 -8.49 -40.26 4.49
C ASP A 452 -8.19 -39.61 3.12
N GLU A 453 -7.09 -40.00 2.49
CA GLU A 453 -6.63 -39.43 1.19
C GLU A 453 -7.56 -39.74 0.02
N SER A 454 -8.59 -40.63 0.18
CA SER A 454 -9.61 -40.85 -0.83
C SER A 454 -10.69 -39.77 -0.86
N VAL A 455 -10.74 -38.89 0.16
CA VAL A 455 -11.68 -37.78 0.26
C VAL A 455 -11.01 -36.50 -0.24
N SER A 456 -11.48 -36.00 -1.39
CA SER A 456 -11.00 -34.75 -1.99
C SER A 456 -11.52 -33.54 -1.24
N VAL A 457 -10.66 -32.50 -1.11
CA VAL A 457 -11.00 -31.20 -0.52
C VAL A 457 -10.92 -30.13 -1.61
N PRO A 458 -11.91 -29.22 -1.73
CA PRO A 458 -11.95 -28.21 -2.78
C PRO A 458 -11.00 -27.04 -2.44
N VAL A 459 -9.81 -27.01 -3.06
CA VAL A 459 -8.76 -25.99 -2.87
C VAL A 459 -8.59 -25.07 -4.08
N GLN A 460 -9.45 -25.17 -5.09
CA GLN A 460 -9.32 -24.45 -6.37
C GLN A 460 -9.43 -22.92 -6.26
N ASN A 461 -9.92 -22.37 -5.14
CA ASN A 461 -10.00 -20.93 -4.89
C ASN A 461 -8.83 -20.38 -4.05
N SER A 462 -7.80 -21.19 -3.80
CA SER A 462 -6.61 -20.74 -3.05
C SER A 462 -5.98 -19.52 -3.69
N VAL A 463 -5.45 -18.63 -2.85
CA VAL A 463 -4.62 -17.50 -3.30
C VAL A 463 -3.17 -17.96 -3.34
N ILE A 464 -2.55 -17.88 -4.51
CA ILE A 464 -1.15 -18.29 -4.69
C ILE A 464 -0.32 -17.10 -5.06
N THR A 465 0.71 -16.82 -4.27
CA THR A 465 1.70 -15.78 -4.53
C THR A 465 3.07 -16.39 -4.78
N TYR A 466 3.88 -15.71 -5.61
CA TYR A 466 5.25 -16.14 -5.86
C TYR A 466 6.19 -14.96 -5.99
N ARG A 467 7.45 -15.16 -5.60
CA ARG A 467 8.48 -14.13 -5.65
C ARG A 467 9.88 -14.70 -5.76
N ARG A 468 10.79 -13.90 -6.28
CA ARG A 468 12.21 -14.16 -6.31
C ARG A 468 12.91 -13.38 -5.19
N ALA A 469 13.67 -14.06 -4.33
CA ALA A 469 14.50 -13.48 -3.28
C ALA A 469 13.87 -12.23 -2.60
N ASP A 470 14.52 -11.06 -2.74
CA ASP A 470 14.17 -9.76 -2.18
C ASP A 470 13.30 -8.91 -3.15
N LYS A 471 12.63 -9.54 -4.12
CA LYS A 471 11.77 -8.87 -5.10
C LYS A 471 10.30 -8.91 -4.71
N ALA A 472 9.54 -7.98 -5.28
CA ALA A 472 8.11 -7.88 -5.07
C ALA A 472 7.37 -9.15 -5.50
N THR A 473 6.19 -9.36 -4.91
CA THR A 473 5.39 -10.57 -5.06
C THR A 473 4.42 -10.42 -6.23
N TYR A 474 4.30 -11.49 -7.02
CA TYR A 474 3.25 -11.66 -8.01
C TYR A 474 2.10 -12.50 -7.46
N LEU A 475 0.89 -12.32 -8.00
CA LEU A 475 -0.22 -13.24 -7.85
C LEU A 475 -0.24 -14.22 -9.03
N ALA A 476 -0.47 -15.51 -8.75
CA ALA A 476 -0.60 -16.50 -9.81
C ALA A 476 -1.99 -16.41 -10.46
N ALA A 477 -2.05 -16.43 -11.78
CA ALA A 477 -3.32 -16.52 -12.48
C ALA A 477 -3.93 -17.90 -12.26
N ASN A 478 -5.22 -17.95 -11.92
CA ASN A 478 -5.94 -19.18 -11.62
C ASN A 478 -6.98 -19.50 -12.70
N ALA A 479 -6.96 -20.72 -13.18
CA ALA A 479 -7.96 -21.28 -14.10
C ALA A 479 -8.47 -22.61 -13.53
N GLU A 480 -9.51 -22.55 -12.71
CA GLU A 480 -10.19 -23.73 -12.12
C GLU A 480 -9.26 -24.70 -11.36
N GLY A 481 -8.24 -24.17 -10.66
CA GLY A 481 -7.28 -24.96 -9.88
C GLY A 481 -5.94 -25.21 -10.57
N THR A 482 -5.81 -24.84 -11.85
CA THR A 482 -4.51 -24.73 -12.54
C THR A 482 -3.95 -23.33 -12.36
N TYR A 483 -2.79 -23.22 -11.77
CA TYR A 483 -2.12 -21.95 -11.46
C TYR A 483 -0.97 -21.68 -12.42
N SER A 484 -0.96 -20.48 -12.99
CA SER A 484 0.08 -20.02 -13.92
C SER A 484 0.95 -18.95 -13.26
N LEU A 485 2.26 -19.20 -13.28
CA LEU A 485 3.31 -18.31 -12.78
C LEU A 485 3.96 -17.63 -13.99
N ASN A 486 3.79 -16.32 -14.09
CA ASN A 486 4.21 -15.52 -15.24
C ASN A 486 5.47 -14.69 -14.94
N ASN A 487 6.12 -14.15 -15.96
CA ASN A 487 7.29 -13.28 -15.85
C ASN A 487 8.45 -13.87 -15.03
N LEU A 488 8.64 -15.18 -15.09
CA LEU A 488 9.73 -15.85 -14.40
C LEU A 488 11.04 -15.64 -15.16
N VAL A 489 12.07 -15.15 -14.50
CA VAL A 489 13.42 -15.01 -15.07
C VAL A 489 14.09 -16.37 -15.12
N VAL A 490 14.45 -16.84 -16.32
CA VAL A 490 15.04 -18.17 -16.55
C VAL A 490 16.30 -18.38 -15.70
N GLY A 491 16.36 -19.52 -15.00
CA GLY A 491 17.48 -19.91 -14.13
C GLY A 491 17.43 -19.31 -12.72
N GLU A 492 16.46 -18.44 -12.41
CA GLU A 492 16.29 -17.88 -11.07
C GLU A 492 15.37 -18.75 -10.21
N THR A 493 15.60 -18.72 -8.90
CA THR A 493 14.80 -19.48 -7.93
C THR A 493 13.64 -18.64 -7.40
N TYR A 494 12.44 -19.21 -7.47
CA TYR A 494 11.22 -18.60 -6.95
C TYR A 494 10.69 -19.38 -5.75
N THR A 495 10.13 -18.64 -4.79
CA THR A 495 9.33 -19.19 -3.68
C THR A 495 7.87 -18.97 -4.01
N VAL A 496 7.07 -20.05 -3.98
CA VAL A 496 5.62 -20.04 -4.11
C VAL A 496 5.00 -20.22 -2.73
N SER A 497 3.99 -19.44 -2.41
CA SER A 497 3.20 -19.52 -1.18
C SER A 497 1.75 -19.78 -1.53
N ILE A 498 1.13 -20.76 -0.87
CA ILE A 498 -0.26 -21.20 -1.08
C ILE A 498 -1.08 -20.82 0.14
N ASP A 499 -2.11 -20.02 -0.06
CA ASP A 499 -3.11 -19.69 0.98
C ASP A 499 -4.45 -20.35 0.60
N PRO A 500 -4.86 -21.42 1.29
CA PRO A 500 -6.11 -22.13 1.00
C PRO A 500 -7.35 -21.44 1.60
N LEU A 501 -7.27 -20.14 1.87
CA LEU A 501 -8.33 -19.31 2.43
C LEU A 501 -8.74 -19.77 3.85
N SER A 502 -10.04 -20.01 4.04
CA SER A 502 -10.60 -20.47 5.33
C SER A 502 -10.35 -21.95 5.65
N LEU A 503 -9.75 -22.71 4.71
CA LEU A 503 -9.49 -24.14 4.94
C LEU A 503 -8.27 -24.33 5.87
N GLU A 504 -8.37 -25.29 6.80
CA GLU A 504 -7.26 -25.64 7.69
C GLU A 504 -6.37 -26.71 7.06
N VAL A 505 -5.09 -26.42 6.93
CA VAL A 505 -4.09 -27.42 6.51
C VAL A 505 -3.74 -28.35 7.65
N ALA A 506 -3.43 -29.61 7.33
CA ALA A 506 -3.01 -30.58 8.32
C ALA A 506 -1.70 -30.17 8.99
N GLU A 507 -1.50 -30.59 10.25
CA GLU A 507 -0.29 -30.34 11.00
C GLU A 507 0.95 -30.84 10.24
N GLY A 508 1.94 -29.96 10.08
CA GLY A 508 3.20 -30.26 9.36
C GLY A 508 3.12 -30.20 7.84
N GLN A 509 1.94 -29.90 7.25
CA GLN A 509 1.84 -29.67 5.81
C GLN A 509 2.50 -28.34 5.43
N ALA A 510 3.43 -28.39 4.47
CA ALA A 510 4.01 -27.17 3.91
C ALA A 510 3.01 -26.48 2.97
N THR A 511 2.88 -25.16 3.11
CA THR A 511 2.10 -24.28 2.22
C THR A 511 3.00 -23.41 1.34
N SER A 512 4.27 -23.78 1.21
CA SER A 512 5.22 -23.10 0.33
C SER A 512 6.24 -24.09 -0.22
N PHE A 513 6.71 -23.81 -1.43
CA PHE A 513 7.79 -24.56 -2.08
C PHE A 513 8.67 -23.63 -2.92
N THR A 514 9.82 -24.12 -3.35
CA THR A 514 10.73 -23.40 -4.24
C THR A 514 10.97 -24.19 -5.52
N PHE A 515 11.19 -23.47 -6.62
CA PHE A 515 11.56 -24.07 -7.91
C PHE A 515 12.49 -23.13 -8.68
N GLU A 516 13.22 -23.67 -9.67
CA GLU A 516 14.05 -22.90 -10.60
C GLU A 516 13.23 -22.64 -11.88
N ALA A 517 13.17 -21.38 -12.31
CA ALA A 517 12.44 -20.99 -13.51
C ALA A 517 13.07 -21.60 -14.78
N GLY A 518 12.24 -22.21 -15.61
CA GLY A 518 12.64 -23.01 -16.77
C GLY A 518 12.66 -24.52 -16.50
N ALA A 519 12.58 -24.94 -15.22
CA ALA A 519 12.31 -26.33 -14.87
C ALA A 519 10.79 -26.58 -14.82
N GLU A 520 10.39 -27.85 -14.96
CA GLU A 520 9.00 -28.28 -14.77
C GLU A 520 8.63 -28.16 -13.29
N VAL A 521 7.48 -27.55 -13.01
CA VAL A 521 6.90 -27.48 -11.66
C VAL A 521 5.95 -28.65 -11.49
N ALA A 522 6.19 -29.47 -10.47
CA ALA A 522 5.31 -30.58 -10.15
C ALA A 522 3.97 -30.08 -9.59
N ASP A 523 2.88 -30.82 -9.90
CA ASP A 523 1.59 -30.60 -9.28
C ASP A 523 1.69 -30.69 -7.75
N GLN A 524 0.89 -29.89 -7.06
CA GLN A 524 0.90 -29.77 -5.61
C GLN A 524 -0.32 -30.41 -4.99
N GLU A 525 -0.11 -31.18 -3.92
CA GLU A 525 -1.18 -31.75 -3.11
C GLU A 525 -1.11 -31.18 -1.69
N LEU A 526 -2.23 -30.61 -1.22
CA LEU A 526 -2.38 -30.15 0.16
C LEU A 526 -3.16 -31.18 0.98
N LYS A 527 -2.59 -31.62 2.09
CA LYS A 527 -3.29 -32.41 3.10
C LYS A 527 -4.03 -31.46 4.06
N MET A 528 -5.34 -31.60 4.09
CA MET A 528 -6.23 -30.72 4.84
C MET A 528 -6.74 -31.41 6.10
N ALA A 529 -7.05 -30.62 7.12
CA ALA A 529 -7.72 -31.11 8.33
C ALA A 529 -9.20 -31.38 8.01
N CYS A 530 -9.63 -32.62 8.15
CA CYS A 530 -11.03 -33.02 7.90
C CYS A 530 -11.65 -33.61 9.16
N GLU A 531 -12.96 -33.39 9.32
CA GLU A 531 -13.72 -33.93 10.43
C GLU A 531 -14.05 -35.43 10.21
N THR A 532 -14.07 -36.16 11.32
CA THR A 532 -14.58 -37.54 11.34
C THR A 532 -15.91 -37.56 12.06
N VAL A 533 -16.97 -37.91 11.34
CA VAL A 533 -18.34 -37.98 11.87
C VAL A 533 -18.69 -39.42 12.15
N THR A 534 -19.04 -39.74 13.41
CA THR A 534 -19.63 -41.02 13.78
C THR A 534 -21.14 -40.95 13.59
N GLY A 535 -21.70 -41.78 12.71
CA GLY A 535 -23.14 -41.89 12.53
C GLY A 535 -23.84 -42.20 13.86
N SER A 536 -24.86 -41.43 14.20
CA SER A 536 -25.70 -41.61 15.40
C SER A 536 -26.85 -42.58 15.14
#